data_74134e89616b7fdff6892993251816ef
#
_entry.id   74134e89616b7fdff6892993251816ef
#
_cell.length_a   1.000
_cell.length_b   1.000
_cell.length_c   1.000
_cell.angle_alpha   90.00
_cell.angle_beta   90.00
_cell.angle_gamma   90.00
#
_symmetry.space_group_name_H-M   'P 1'
#
loop_
_entity.id
_entity.type
_entity.pdbx_description
1 polymer ?
#
loop_
_entity_poly.entity_id
_entity_poly.type
_entity_poly.pdbx_seq_one_letter_code
_entity_poly.pdbx_strand_id
1 'polypeptide(L)'
;DIVNASGGNSSVISYPGGEHSFDSINPVTHWPDAIAVSEKFCTVAKDGNMTYETDAGEQIGMNQPEDRLKIFESGEINFGASTGGDWSIRRQCMKDALDFFKSNL
;
A
#
# COMPACT_ATOMS: atom_id res chain seq x y z
N ASP A 1 -15.46 -2.87 -8.21
CA ASP A 1 -14.24 -2.82 -9.02
C ASP A 1 -14.55 -2.17 -10.39
N ILE A 2 -13.91 -1.02 -10.65
CA ILE A 2 -14.12 -0.21 -11.85
C ILE A 2 -13.70 -0.96 -13.11
N VAL A 3 -12.65 -1.77 -13.04
CA VAL A 3 -12.12 -2.52 -14.18
C VAL A 3 -13.15 -3.55 -14.65
N ASN A 4 -13.71 -4.32 -13.74
CA ASN A 4 -14.74 -5.31 -14.07
C ASN A 4 -16.03 -4.65 -14.57
N ALA A 5 -16.43 -3.52 -14.00
CA ALA A 5 -17.58 -2.75 -14.46
C ALA A 5 -17.41 -2.17 -15.87
N SER A 6 -16.16 -1.97 -16.31
CA SER A 6 -15.81 -1.50 -17.66
C SER A 6 -15.59 -2.64 -18.67
N GLY A 7 -15.90 -3.87 -18.32
CA GLY A 7 -15.74 -5.05 -19.19
C GLY A 7 -14.33 -5.65 -19.19
N GLY A 8 -13.44 -5.15 -18.34
CA GLY A 8 -12.15 -5.77 -18.07
C GLY A 8 -12.26 -6.92 -17.08
N ASN A 9 -11.19 -7.65 -16.88
CA ASN A 9 -11.09 -8.70 -15.87
C ASN A 9 -9.97 -8.36 -14.88
N SER A 10 -10.32 -8.30 -13.60
CA SER A 10 -9.35 -8.07 -12.51
C SER A 10 -9.72 -8.86 -11.27
N SER A 11 -8.70 -9.27 -10.53
CA SER A 11 -8.84 -9.89 -9.22
C SER A 11 -7.77 -9.35 -8.27
N VAL A 12 -8.08 -9.34 -6.98
CA VAL A 12 -7.13 -8.98 -5.93
C VAL A 12 -6.87 -10.20 -5.07
N ILE A 13 -5.62 -10.56 -4.93
CA ILE A 13 -5.18 -11.65 -4.05
C ILE A 13 -4.29 -11.05 -2.97
N SER A 14 -4.66 -11.29 -1.70
CA SER A 14 -3.85 -10.86 -0.55
C SER A 14 -3.02 -12.02 -0.03
N TYR A 15 -1.78 -11.75 0.31
CA TYR A 15 -0.84 -12.72 0.88
C TYR A 15 -0.53 -12.33 2.33
N PRO A 16 -1.25 -12.88 3.31
CA PRO A 16 -1.00 -12.59 4.72
C PRO A 16 0.44 -12.93 5.12
N GLY A 17 1.08 -12.04 5.86
CA GLY A 17 2.48 -12.19 6.27
C GLY A 17 3.51 -11.78 5.22
N GLY A 18 3.07 -11.34 4.05
CA GLY A 18 3.96 -10.73 3.05
C GLY A 18 4.36 -9.32 3.46
N GLU A 19 5.68 -9.09 3.54
CA GLU A 19 6.23 -7.76 3.79
C GLU A 19 6.27 -6.94 2.51
N HIS A 20 6.58 -5.65 2.62
CA HIS A 20 6.83 -4.82 1.43
C HIS A 20 7.95 -5.44 0.59
N SER A 21 7.76 -5.55 -0.72
CA SER A 21 8.68 -6.26 -1.64
C SER A 21 8.80 -7.77 -1.34
N PHE A 22 7.73 -8.42 -0.92
CA PHE A 22 7.70 -9.87 -0.65
C PHE A 22 8.13 -10.73 -1.85
N ASP A 23 8.04 -10.19 -3.05
CA ASP A 23 8.43 -10.82 -4.31
C ASP A 23 9.93 -10.69 -4.63
N SER A 24 10.70 -9.99 -3.79
CA SER A 24 12.14 -9.84 -3.97
C SER A 24 12.91 -11.10 -3.56
N ILE A 25 14.20 -11.14 -3.94
CA ILE A 25 15.14 -12.18 -3.49
C ILE A 25 15.89 -11.79 -2.22
N ASN A 26 15.70 -10.54 -1.76
CA ASN A 26 16.40 -10.04 -0.59
C ASN A 26 15.79 -10.62 0.69
N PRO A 27 16.59 -10.88 1.71
CA PRO A 27 16.05 -11.32 3.00
C PRO A 27 15.18 -10.23 3.63
N VAL A 28 14.26 -10.64 4.50
CA VAL A 28 13.47 -9.69 5.27
C VAL A 28 14.39 -8.87 6.17
N THR A 29 14.27 -7.55 6.05
CA THR A 29 15.01 -6.57 6.84
C THR A 29 14.03 -5.61 7.49
N HIS A 30 14.22 -5.37 8.78
CA HIS A 30 13.44 -4.38 9.52
C HIS A 30 14.17 -3.03 9.54
N TRP A 31 13.43 -1.97 9.22
CA TRP A 31 13.91 -0.59 9.17
C TRP A 31 13.23 0.20 10.28
N PRO A 32 13.86 0.40 11.44
CA PRO A 32 13.22 1.02 12.60
C PRO A 32 12.85 2.50 12.36
N ASP A 33 13.60 3.18 11.50
CA ASP A 33 13.39 4.60 11.19
C ASP A 33 12.50 4.84 9.96
N ALA A 34 12.03 3.77 9.33
CA ALA A 34 11.11 3.90 8.21
C ALA A 34 9.75 4.39 8.71
N ILE A 35 9.17 5.33 7.98
CA ILE A 35 7.82 5.82 8.28
C ILE A 35 6.82 4.74 7.92
N ALA A 36 6.11 4.23 8.92
CA ALA A 36 4.95 3.40 8.74
C ALA A 36 3.70 4.28 8.76
N VAL A 37 2.99 4.33 7.66
CA VAL A 37 1.71 5.05 7.61
C VAL A 37 0.72 4.28 8.48
N SER A 38 -0.04 5.00 9.32
CA SER A 38 -1.13 4.43 10.09
C SER A 38 -2.17 3.77 9.17
N GLU A 39 -3.08 2.99 9.72
CA GLU A 39 -4.16 2.33 8.97
C GLU A 39 -5.12 3.32 8.27
N LYS A 40 -4.93 4.61 8.47
CA LYS A 40 -5.70 5.66 7.83
C LYS A 40 -5.18 5.96 6.42
N PHE A 41 -6.11 6.10 5.51
CA PHE A 41 -5.83 6.36 4.11
C PHE A 41 -6.10 7.83 3.77
N CYS A 42 -5.28 8.37 2.88
CA CYS A 42 -5.60 9.64 2.24
C CYS A 42 -6.82 9.46 1.33
N THR A 43 -7.74 10.41 1.38
CA THR A 43 -8.83 10.49 0.41
C THR A 43 -8.35 11.23 -0.83
N VAL A 44 -8.59 10.66 -2.00
CA VAL A 44 -8.31 11.30 -3.29
C VAL A 44 -9.65 11.70 -3.92
N ALA A 45 -9.86 12.99 -4.10
CA ALA A 45 -11.04 13.53 -4.77
C ALA A 45 -10.94 13.36 -6.30
N LYS A 46 -12.06 13.54 -7.02
CA LYS A 46 -12.11 13.39 -8.48
C LYS A 46 -11.21 14.37 -9.23
N ASP A 47 -10.94 15.52 -8.66
CA ASP A 47 -10.03 16.54 -9.19
C ASP A 47 -8.56 16.26 -8.89
N GLY A 48 -8.24 15.14 -8.22
CA GLY A 48 -6.90 14.75 -7.84
C GLY A 48 -6.43 15.33 -6.51
N ASN A 49 -7.23 16.15 -5.85
CA ASN A 49 -6.88 16.67 -4.53
C ASN A 49 -6.86 15.54 -3.50
N MET A 50 -5.81 15.55 -2.68
CA MET A 50 -5.60 14.56 -1.62
C MET A 50 -5.76 15.22 -0.25
N THR A 51 -6.49 14.56 0.63
CA THR A 51 -6.66 14.98 2.03
C THR A 51 -6.40 13.80 2.97
N TYR A 52 -5.83 14.11 4.12
CA TYR A 52 -5.65 13.20 5.24
C TYR A 52 -6.53 13.68 6.41
N GLU A 53 -7.27 12.79 7.03
CA GLU A 53 -8.06 13.09 8.22
C GLU A 53 -7.32 12.58 9.46
N THR A 54 -7.04 13.51 10.41
CA THR A 54 -6.40 13.16 11.67
C THR A 54 -7.36 12.44 12.62
N ASP A 55 -6.85 11.84 13.70
CA ASP A 55 -7.66 11.22 14.73
C ASP A 55 -8.61 12.23 15.42
N ALA A 56 -8.22 13.50 15.44
CA ALA A 56 -9.05 14.59 15.92
C ALA A 56 -10.13 15.07 14.92
N GLY A 57 -10.16 14.49 13.70
CA GLY A 57 -11.10 14.88 12.65
C GLY A 57 -10.67 16.11 11.83
N GLU A 58 -9.43 16.56 11.99
CA GLU A 58 -8.88 17.65 11.18
C GLU A 58 -8.54 17.14 9.77
N GLN A 59 -8.94 17.93 8.75
CA GLN A 59 -8.60 17.63 7.36
C GLN A 59 -7.33 18.37 6.95
N ILE A 60 -6.28 17.61 6.61
CA ILE A 60 -4.99 18.14 6.16
C ILE A 60 -4.88 17.90 4.65
N GLY A 61 -4.69 18.98 3.87
CA GLY A 61 -4.35 18.86 2.46
C GLY A 61 -2.99 18.17 2.27
N MET A 62 -2.85 17.36 1.22
CA MET A 62 -1.66 16.55 0.96
C MET A 62 -1.00 16.86 -0.38
N ASN A 63 -1.43 17.91 -1.05
CA ASN A 63 -0.99 18.22 -2.41
C ASN A 63 0.37 18.94 -2.45
N GLN A 64 0.76 19.59 -1.35
CA GLN A 64 2.02 20.31 -1.25
C GLN A 64 3.00 19.56 -0.33
N PRO A 65 4.31 19.63 -0.59
CA PRO A 65 5.31 18.99 0.28
C PRO A 65 5.21 19.43 1.74
N GLU A 66 4.88 20.69 1.98
CA GLU A 66 4.74 21.31 3.31
C GLU A 66 3.57 20.71 4.11
N ASP A 67 2.52 20.26 3.43
CA ASP A 67 1.36 19.66 4.09
C ASP A 67 1.73 18.33 4.78
N ARG A 68 2.71 17.62 4.24
CA ARG A 68 3.21 16.36 4.84
C ARG A 68 3.85 16.60 6.21
N LEU A 69 4.46 17.76 6.43
CA LEU A 69 5.04 18.12 7.73
C LEU A 69 3.97 18.21 8.82
N LYS A 70 2.77 18.67 8.50
CA LYS A 70 1.65 18.74 9.42
C LYS A 70 1.22 17.37 9.96
N ILE A 71 1.32 16.32 9.13
CA ILE A 71 1.05 14.95 9.57
C ILE A 71 2.12 14.48 10.56
N PHE A 72 3.40 14.84 10.34
CA PHE A 72 4.46 14.55 11.31
C PHE A 72 4.21 15.26 12.63
N GLU A 73 3.74 16.51 12.59
CA GLU A 73 3.44 17.32 13.76
C GLU A 73 2.20 16.82 14.52
N SER A 74 1.26 16.14 13.86
CA SER A 74 0.08 15.54 14.51
C SER A 74 0.43 14.36 15.43
N GLY A 75 1.64 13.80 15.31
CA GLY A 75 2.06 12.67 16.12
C GLY A 75 1.43 11.31 15.74
N GLU A 76 0.68 11.27 14.65
CA GLU A 76 -0.02 10.06 14.16
C GLU A 76 0.85 9.14 13.28
N ILE A 77 2.15 9.45 13.17
CA ILE A 77 3.08 8.65 12.39
C ILE A 77 3.71 7.58 13.27
N ASN A 78 3.61 6.35 12.81
CA ASN A 78 4.34 5.24 13.38
C ASN A 78 5.67 5.06 12.63
N PHE A 79 6.66 4.54 13.34
CA PHE A 79 7.96 4.17 12.78
C PHE A 79 8.13 2.66 12.80
N GLY A 80 8.95 2.19 11.90
CA GLY A 80 9.28 0.79 11.75
C GLY A 80 8.49 0.13 10.64
N ALA A 81 9.21 -0.38 9.65
CA ALA A 81 8.64 -1.17 8.56
C ALA A 81 9.60 -2.31 8.22
N SER A 82 9.05 -3.42 7.78
CA SER A 82 9.83 -4.54 7.27
C SER A 82 9.68 -4.63 5.75
N THR A 83 10.78 -4.95 5.09
CA THR A 83 10.83 -5.20 3.65
C THR A 83 11.58 -6.48 3.37
N GLY A 84 11.26 -7.17 2.30
CA GLY A 84 12.04 -8.32 1.85
C GLY A 84 11.18 -9.49 1.41
N GLY A 85 11.83 -10.45 0.76
CA GLY A 85 11.18 -11.56 0.11
C GLY A 85 10.87 -12.72 1.04
N ASP A 86 9.70 -13.30 0.85
CA ASP A 86 9.33 -14.62 1.32
C ASP A 86 9.19 -15.57 0.13
N TRP A 87 9.99 -16.62 0.11
CA TRP A 87 10.01 -17.56 -1.00
C TRP A 87 8.71 -18.32 -1.22
N SER A 88 7.97 -18.61 -0.17
CA SER A 88 6.69 -19.31 -0.26
C SER A 88 5.62 -18.40 -0.84
N ILE A 89 5.52 -17.18 -0.34
CA ILE A 89 4.59 -16.15 -0.83
C ILE A 89 4.92 -15.76 -2.26
N ARG A 90 6.21 -15.52 -2.57
CA ARG A 90 6.67 -15.22 -3.93
C ARG A 90 6.25 -16.31 -4.92
N ARG A 91 6.50 -17.58 -4.58
CA ARG A 91 6.14 -18.71 -5.45
C ARG A 91 4.62 -18.77 -5.67
N GLN A 92 3.84 -18.57 -4.62
CA GLN A 92 2.39 -18.56 -4.72
C GLN A 92 1.92 -17.39 -5.60
N CYS A 93 2.43 -16.18 -5.39
CA CYS A 93 2.12 -15.01 -6.20
C CYS A 93 2.41 -15.24 -7.69
N MET A 94 3.58 -15.79 -8.01
CA MET A 94 3.93 -16.11 -9.39
C MET A 94 2.98 -17.14 -10.01
N LYS A 95 2.59 -18.16 -9.24
CA LYS A 95 1.64 -19.16 -9.69
C LYS A 95 0.27 -18.54 -9.97
N ASP A 96 -0.24 -17.75 -9.05
CA ASP A 96 -1.55 -17.11 -9.16
C ASP A 96 -1.59 -16.14 -10.36
N ALA A 97 -0.51 -15.37 -10.58
CA ALA A 97 -0.39 -14.53 -11.76
C ALA A 97 -0.41 -15.33 -13.07
N LEU A 98 0.35 -16.45 -13.14
CA LEU A 98 0.35 -17.31 -14.30
C LEU A 98 -1.01 -17.95 -14.56
N ASP A 99 -1.69 -18.40 -13.52
CA ASP A 99 -3.02 -19.01 -13.62
C ASP A 99 -4.06 -17.97 -14.08
N PHE A 100 -3.97 -16.73 -13.59
CA PHE A 100 -4.79 -15.63 -14.05
C PHE A 100 -4.59 -15.38 -15.56
N PHE A 101 -3.37 -15.26 -16.03
CA PHE A 101 -3.09 -15.04 -17.44
C PHE A 101 -3.54 -16.20 -18.31
N LYS A 102 -3.31 -17.44 -17.91
CA LYS A 102 -3.79 -18.62 -18.65
C LYS A 102 -5.32 -18.67 -18.79
N SER A 103 -6.03 -18.19 -17.77
CA SER A 103 -7.49 -18.20 -17.77
C SER A 103 -8.10 -17.03 -18.55
N ASN A 104 -7.32 -16.00 -18.88
CA ASN A 104 -7.80 -14.75 -19.47
C ASN A 104 -7.13 -14.39 -20.82
N LEU A 105 -6.24 -15.22 -21.30
CA LEU A 105 -5.65 -15.14 -22.64
C LEU A 105 -6.15 -16.28 -23.53
#